data_d986596b2924b141eed26ab4b4bb3386
#
_entry.id   d986596b2924b141eed26ab4b4bb3386
#
_cell.length_a   1.000
_cell.length_b   1.000
_cell.length_c   1.000
_cell.angle_alpha   90.00
_cell.angle_beta   90.00
_cell.angle_gamma   90.00
#
_symmetry.space_group_name_H-M   'P 1'
#
loop_
_entity.id
_entity.type
_entity.pdbx_description
1 polymer ?
#
loop_
_entity_poly.entity_id
_entity_poly.type
_entity_poly.pdbx_seq_one_letter_code
_entity_poly.pdbx_strand_id
1 'polypeptide(L)'
;WGEAAACYRYMHYQAYCSYKNLSMKFTIPLIIVSTVTGTANFAQETFPPSVQPYVPSAIGGLNLITAIATTIMQFLKINELMEGHRVASVQYGKVSRTIRLELTLPLSERTQNGTNMIENMRTEYDRLIEQSPNVPKQTLEAFEREFPDDNAFFKPEIMHIQPINPFKAIEENKVITKLKDAMGGVAKRELKKELDEIRGVSPIVKKAVKADIERVQERKNEISDLKDKGLVSLKGDLMKELRRRTELMEVVT
;
A
#
# COMPACT_ATOMS: atom_id res chain seq x y z
N TRP A 1 2.91 1.98 -1.52
CA TRP A 1 2.01 2.05 -2.70
C TRP A 1 1.37 0.70 -3.02
N GLY A 2 2.08 -0.44 -2.98
CA GLY A 2 1.53 -1.75 -3.30
C GLY A 2 0.33 -2.15 -2.41
N GLU A 3 0.43 -1.91 -1.11
CA GLU A 3 -0.66 -2.15 -0.15
C GLU A 3 -1.78 -1.12 -0.30
N ALA A 4 -1.43 0.17 -0.43
CA ALA A 4 -2.41 1.22 -0.68
C ALA A 4 -3.21 0.96 -1.97
N ALA A 5 -2.55 0.52 -3.05
CA ALA A 5 -3.23 0.10 -4.28
C ALA A 5 -4.15 -1.12 -4.06
N ALA A 6 -3.76 -2.07 -3.21
CA ALA A 6 -4.64 -3.19 -2.83
C ALA A 6 -5.89 -2.72 -2.09
N CYS A 7 -5.75 -1.75 -1.19
CA CYS A 7 -6.89 -1.12 -0.49
C CYS A 7 -7.82 -0.38 -1.46
N TYR A 8 -7.26 0.44 -2.36
CA TYR A 8 -8.07 1.11 -3.40
C TYR A 8 -8.79 0.11 -4.30
N ARG A 9 -8.11 -0.97 -4.72
CA ARG A 9 -8.76 -2.06 -5.46
C ARG A 9 -9.98 -2.61 -4.73
N TYR A 10 -9.85 -2.89 -3.43
CA TYR A 10 -10.93 -3.41 -2.61
C TYR A 10 -12.08 -2.41 -2.53
N MET A 11 -11.81 -1.15 -2.18
CA MET A 11 -12.82 -0.10 -2.06
C MET A 11 -13.55 0.16 -3.38
N HIS A 12 -12.84 0.23 -4.50
CA HIS A 12 -13.46 0.39 -5.82
C HIS A 12 -14.29 -0.83 -6.21
N TYR A 13 -13.87 -2.04 -5.86
CA TYR A 13 -14.68 -3.23 -6.09
C TYR A 13 -15.99 -3.21 -5.29
N GLN A 14 -15.97 -2.82 -4.03
CA GLN A 14 -17.17 -2.67 -3.21
C GLN A 14 -18.10 -1.57 -3.73
N ALA A 15 -17.54 -0.44 -4.13
CA ALA A 15 -18.30 0.63 -4.77
C ALA A 15 -18.95 0.15 -6.09
N TYR A 16 -18.20 -0.57 -6.93
CA TYR A 16 -18.75 -1.20 -8.14
C TYR A 16 -19.92 -2.12 -7.83
N CYS A 17 -19.80 -3.01 -6.83
CA CYS A 17 -20.89 -3.89 -6.43
C CYS A 17 -22.14 -3.12 -5.96
N SER A 18 -21.94 -2.03 -5.22
CA SER A 18 -23.02 -1.16 -4.75
C SER A 18 -23.74 -0.46 -5.89
N TYR A 19 -23.00 0.16 -6.83
CA TYR A 19 -23.56 0.79 -8.00
C TYR A 19 -24.21 -0.20 -8.96
N LYS A 20 -23.64 -1.40 -9.11
CA LYS A 20 -24.25 -2.48 -9.91
C LYS A 20 -25.60 -2.90 -9.34
N ASN A 21 -25.68 -3.11 -8.03
CA ASN A 21 -26.94 -3.45 -7.38
C ASN A 21 -27.97 -2.34 -7.51
N LEU A 22 -27.54 -1.07 -7.39
CA LEU A 22 -28.39 0.08 -7.59
C LEU A 22 -28.91 0.14 -9.03
N SER A 23 -28.02 0.03 -10.01
CA SER A 23 -28.38 0.00 -11.43
C SER A 23 -29.39 -1.10 -11.75
N MET A 24 -29.17 -2.33 -11.25
CA MET A 24 -30.11 -3.44 -11.48
C MET A 24 -31.47 -3.19 -10.85
N LYS A 25 -31.53 -2.63 -9.64
CA LYS A 25 -32.80 -2.32 -8.95
C LYS A 25 -33.66 -1.32 -9.70
N PHE A 26 -33.05 -0.42 -10.45
CA PHE A 26 -33.80 0.54 -11.28
C PHE A 26 -34.04 0.01 -12.69
N THR A 27 -33.04 -0.54 -13.34
CA THR A 27 -33.10 -0.94 -14.76
C THR A 27 -34.10 -2.08 -14.98
N ILE A 28 -34.11 -3.11 -14.11
CA ILE A 28 -35.00 -4.27 -14.30
C ILE A 28 -36.47 -3.87 -14.22
N PRO A 29 -36.98 -3.15 -13.17
CA PRO A 29 -38.35 -2.68 -13.15
C PRO A 29 -38.70 -1.77 -14.34
N LEU A 30 -37.81 -0.88 -14.75
CA LEU A 30 -38.03 0.00 -15.90
C LEU A 30 -38.25 -0.78 -17.19
N ILE A 31 -37.44 -1.81 -17.44
CA ILE A 31 -37.59 -2.70 -18.61
C ILE A 31 -38.95 -3.40 -18.55
N ILE A 32 -39.32 -3.96 -17.39
CA ILE A 32 -40.61 -4.65 -17.22
C ILE A 32 -41.77 -3.70 -17.48
N VAL A 33 -41.77 -2.54 -16.83
CA VAL A 33 -42.82 -1.54 -17.00
C VAL A 33 -42.93 -1.07 -18.45
N SER A 34 -41.80 -0.74 -19.09
CA SER A 34 -41.78 -0.31 -20.50
C SER A 34 -42.32 -1.39 -21.43
N THR A 35 -41.97 -2.66 -21.19
CA THR A 35 -42.46 -3.79 -22.01
C THR A 35 -43.98 -3.97 -21.81
N VAL A 36 -44.43 -3.94 -20.56
CA VAL A 36 -45.87 -4.08 -20.27
C VAL A 36 -46.70 -2.91 -20.85
N THR A 37 -46.23 -1.68 -20.64
CA THR A 37 -46.93 -0.50 -21.19
C THR A 37 -46.91 -0.45 -22.71
N GLY A 38 -45.79 -0.86 -23.34
CA GLY A 38 -45.70 -1.00 -24.79
C GLY A 38 -46.72 -2.01 -25.33
N THR A 39 -46.77 -3.21 -24.74
CA THR A 39 -47.77 -4.24 -25.12
C THR A 39 -49.21 -3.78 -24.86
N ALA A 40 -49.47 -3.19 -23.71
CA ALA A 40 -50.80 -2.68 -23.33
C ALA A 40 -51.30 -1.58 -24.31
N ASN A 41 -50.35 -0.77 -24.81
CA ASN A 41 -50.67 0.27 -25.80
C ASN A 41 -51.22 -0.30 -27.12
N PHE A 42 -50.73 -1.46 -27.58
CA PHE A 42 -51.28 -2.14 -28.76
C PHE A 42 -52.57 -2.86 -28.47
N ALA A 43 -52.81 -3.30 -27.25
CA ALA A 43 -53.95 -4.10 -26.86
C ALA A 43 -55.09 -3.25 -26.22
N GLN A 44 -55.10 -1.94 -26.37
CA GLN A 44 -56.08 -1.04 -25.75
C GLN A 44 -57.54 -1.42 -26.03
N GLU A 45 -57.84 -1.84 -27.28
CA GLU A 45 -59.22 -2.20 -27.69
C GLU A 45 -59.71 -3.55 -27.12
N THR A 46 -58.79 -4.38 -26.63
CA THR A 46 -59.11 -5.70 -26.04
C THR A 46 -59.48 -5.63 -24.57
N PHE A 47 -59.36 -4.47 -23.92
CA PHE A 47 -59.76 -4.31 -22.53
C PHE A 47 -61.29 -4.25 -22.37
N PRO A 48 -61.81 -4.70 -21.24
CA PRO A 48 -63.25 -4.61 -20.95
C PRO A 48 -63.75 -3.16 -21.04
N PRO A 49 -64.98 -2.93 -21.59
CA PRO A 49 -65.53 -1.58 -21.78
C PRO A 49 -65.56 -0.69 -20.54
N SER A 50 -65.65 -1.30 -19.35
CA SER A 50 -65.66 -0.58 -18.05
C SER A 50 -64.32 0.06 -17.68
N VAL A 51 -63.19 -0.47 -18.13
CA VAL A 51 -61.84 0.03 -17.83
C VAL A 51 -61.17 0.71 -19.02
N GLN A 52 -61.62 0.42 -20.24
CA GLN A 52 -61.08 0.92 -21.51
C GLN A 52 -60.85 2.45 -21.54
N PRO A 53 -61.74 3.31 -21.00
CA PRO A 53 -61.54 4.76 -21.00
C PRO A 53 -60.35 5.22 -20.15
N TYR A 54 -59.95 4.43 -19.15
CA TYR A 54 -58.84 4.75 -18.23
C TYR A 54 -57.49 4.19 -18.68
N VAL A 55 -57.49 3.22 -19.58
CA VAL A 55 -56.26 2.53 -20.06
C VAL A 55 -55.25 3.50 -20.65
N PRO A 56 -55.59 4.43 -21.55
CA PRO A 56 -54.62 5.38 -22.12
C PRO A 56 -54.00 6.27 -21.07
N SER A 57 -54.79 6.74 -20.10
CA SER A 57 -54.27 7.59 -19.00
C SER A 57 -53.33 6.83 -18.05
N ALA A 58 -53.65 5.57 -17.76
CA ALA A 58 -52.79 4.71 -16.95
C ALA A 58 -51.45 4.41 -17.64
N ILE A 59 -51.49 4.05 -18.93
CA ILE A 59 -50.28 3.83 -19.74
C ILE A 59 -49.43 5.12 -19.83
N GLY A 60 -50.10 6.26 -20.08
CA GLY A 60 -49.43 7.56 -20.11
C GLY A 60 -48.75 7.92 -18.79
N GLY A 61 -49.41 7.68 -17.67
CA GLY A 61 -48.86 7.88 -16.33
C GLY A 61 -47.62 6.98 -16.05
N LEU A 62 -47.73 5.69 -16.39
CA LEU A 62 -46.58 4.76 -16.25
C LEU A 62 -45.40 5.14 -17.13
N ASN A 63 -45.66 5.56 -18.37
CA ASN A 63 -44.59 6.02 -19.27
C ASN A 63 -43.94 7.29 -18.76
N LEU A 64 -44.69 8.23 -18.16
CA LEU A 64 -44.13 9.43 -17.53
C LEU A 64 -43.24 9.08 -16.33
N ILE A 65 -43.65 8.17 -15.47
CA ILE A 65 -42.84 7.69 -14.33
C ILE A 65 -41.55 7.03 -14.83
N THR A 66 -41.68 6.19 -15.86
CA THR A 66 -40.52 5.52 -16.47
C THR A 66 -39.54 6.52 -17.07
N ALA A 67 -40.02 7.54 -17.78
CA ALA A 67 -39.17 8.59 -18.34
C ALA A 67 -38.44 9.40 -17.26
N ILE A 68 -39.17 9.79 -16.18
CA ILE A 68 -38.56 10.50 -15.06
C ILE A 68 -37.48 9.64 -14.40
N ALA A 69 -37.79 8.38 -14.10
CA ALA A 69 -36.83 7.47 -13.44
C ALA A 69 -35.56 7.25 -14.31
N THR A 70 -35.72 7.08 -15.62
CA THR A 70 -34.64 6.97 -16.57
C THR A 70 -33.78 8.24 -16.59
N THR A 71 -34.39 9.40 -16.60
CA THR A 71 -33.71 10.70 -16.57
C THR A 71 -32.89 10.87 -15.28
N ILE A 72 -33.46 10.49 -14.12
CA ILE A 72 -32.76 10.52 -12.85
C ILE A 72 -31.53 9.59 -12.86
N MET A 73 -31.65 8.37 -13.39
CA MET A 73 -30.52 7.45 -13.51
C MET A 73 -29.41 8.00 -14.38
N GLN A 74 -29.76 8.64 -15.50
CA GLN A 74 -28.80 9.29 -16.40
C GLN A 74 -28.15 10.50 -15.74
N PHE A 75 -28.92 11.34 -15.06
CA PHE A 75 -28.41 12.51 -14.34
C PHE A 75 -27.41 12.12 -13.23
N LEU A 76 -27.71 11.07 -12.48
CA LEU A 76 -26.84 10.54 -11.42
C LEU A 76 -25.65 9.74 -11.97
N LYS A 77 -25.57 9.52 -13.28
CA LYS A 77 -24.49 8.80 -13.96
C LYS A 77 -24.19 7.43 -13.35
N ILE A 78 -25.20 6.72 -12.87
CA ILE A 78 -25.04 5.47 -12.10
C ILE A 78 -24.22 4.43 -12.87
N ASN A 79 -24.50 4.25 -14.16
CA ASN A 79 -23.80 3.29 -15.01
C ASN A 79 -22.37 3.72 -15.33
N GLU A 80 -22.11 5.02 -15.48
CA GLU A 80 -20.76 5.58 -15.68
C GLU A 80 -19.91 5.38 -14.45
N LEU A 81 -20.46 5.69 -13.26
CA LEU A 81 -19.78 5.47 -11.97
C LEU A 81 -19.51 3.98 -11.72
N MET A 82 -20.49 3.11 -12.00
CA MET A 82 -20.33 1.66 -11.88
C MET A 82 -19.14 1.19 -12.72
N GLU A 83 -19.10 1.56 -13.99
CA GLU A 83 -18.01 1.15 -14.89
C GLU A 83 -16.67 1.79 -14.49
N GLY A 84 -16.64 3.07 -14.11
CA GLY A 84 -15.47 3.76 -13.60
C GLY A 84 -14.85 3.05 -12.39
N HIS A 85 -15.67 2.66 -11.41
CA HIS A 85 -15.19 1.89 -10.26
C HIS A 85 -14.70 0.49 -10.64
N ARG A 86 -15.36 -0.18 -11.60
CA ARG A 86 -14.90 -1.48 -12.11
C ARG A 86 -13.51 -1.38 -12.73
N VAL A 87 -13.32 -0.40 -13.62
CA VAL A 87 -12.04 -0.16 -14.29
C VAL A 87 -10.94 0.20 -13.28
N ALA A 88 -11.22 1.13 -12.37
CA ALA A 88 -10.29 1.51 -11.31
C ALA A 88 -9.87 0.31 -10.46
N SER A 89 -10.81 -0.54 -10.03
CA SER A 89 -10.49 -1.76 -9.26
C SER A 89 -9.52 -2.68 -10.00
N VAL A 90 -9.71 -2.89 -11.30
CA VAL A 90 -8.82 -3.74 -12.11
C VAL A 90 -7.43 -3.13 -12.23
N GLN A 91 -7.35 -1.81 -12.48
CA GLN A 91 -6.08 -1.10 -12.67
C GLN A 91 -5.27 -1.02 -11.37
N TYR A 92 -5.87 -0.65 -10.24
CA TYR A 92 -5.19 -0.71 -8.93
C TYR A 92 -4.74 -2.12 -8.58
N GLY A 93 -5.54 -3.14 -8.94
CA GLY A 93 -5.15 -4.53 -8.79
C GLY A 93 -3.92 -4.92 -9.63
N LYS A 94 -3.77 -4.36 -10.82
CA LYS A 94 -2.59 -4.55 -11.68
C LYS A 94 -1.35 -3.94 -11.01
N VAL A 95 -1.42 -2.69 -10.56
CA VAL A 95 -0.31 -2.00 -9.86
C VAL A 95 0.14 -2.79 -8.63
N SER A 96 -0.81 -3.16 -7.76
CA SER A 96 -0.50 -3.94 -6.54
C SER A 96 0.17 -5.28 -6.87
N ARG A 97 -0.31 -6.02 -7.88
CA ARG A 97 0.30 -7.29 -8.29
C ARG A 97 1.68 -7.12 -8.91
N THR A 98 1.88 -6.10 -9.74
CA THR A 98 3.19 -5.81 -10.36
C THR A 98 4.22 -5.51 -9.28
N ILE A 99 3.90 -4.64 -8.31
CA ILE A 99 4.80 -4.33 -7.19
C ILE A 99 5.12 -5.59 -6.39
N ARG A 100 4.10 -6.39 -6.05
CA ARG A 100 4.28 -7.62 -5.28
C ARG A 100 5.16 -8.63 -6.00
N LEU A 101 4.94 -8.82 -7.31
CA LEU A 101 5.72 -9.74 -8.13
C LEU A 101 7.20 -9.35 -8.16
N GLU A 102 7.50 -8.10 -8.49
CA GLU A 102 8.88 -7.60 -8.56
C GLU A 102 9.61 -7.70 -7.21
N LEU A 103 8.89 -7.43 -6.09
CA LEU A 103 9.49 -7.52 -4.76
C LEU A 103 9.69 -8.95 -4.27
N THR A 104 8.98 -9.94 -4.82
CA THR A 104 9.17 -11.36 -4.49
C THR A 104 10.32 -11.99 -5.27
N LEU A 105 10.75 -11.38 -6.38
CA LEU A 105 11.88 -11.87 -7.17
C LEU A 105 13.23 -11.52 -6.51
N PRO A 106 14.21 -12.43 -6.57
CA PRO A 106 15.60 -12.13 -6.23
C PRO A 106 16.12 -10.93 -7.03
N LEU A 107 17.07 -10.17 -6.49
CA LEU A 107 17.63 -8.97 -7.15
C LEU A 107 18.15 -9.25 -8.57
N SER A 108 18.72 -10.45 -8.79
CA SER A 108 19.27 -10.88 -10.09
C SER A 108 18.20 -11.17 -11.15
N GLU A 109 16.96 -11.43 -10.74
CA GLU A 109 15.86 -11.82 -11.64
C GLU A 109 14.83 -10.71 -11.83
N ARG A 110 15.00 -9.55 -11.17
CA ARG A 110 14.11 -8.40 -11.32
C ARG A 110 14.21 -7.84 -12.73
N THR A 111 13.07 -7.55 -13.32
CA THR A 111 12.98 -7.05 -14.71
C THR A 111 13.44 -5.62 -14.86
N GLN A 112 13.40 -4.83 -13.76
CA GLN A 112 13.72 -3.40 -13.78
C GLN A 112 14.66 -3.03 -12.64
N ASN A 113 15.47 -1.98 -12.85
CA ASN A 113 16.19 -1.32 -11.77
C ASN A 113 15.20 -0.70 -10.78
N GLY A 114 15.52 -0.75 -9.49
CA GLY A 114 14.66 -0.26 -8.42
C GLY A 114 14.21 1.19 -8.60
N THR A 115 15.08 2.07 -9.11
CA THR A 115 14.76 3.47 -9.39
C THR A 115 13.70 3.60 -10.49
N ASN A 116 13.90 2.90 -11.60
CA ASN A 116 12.96 2.92 -12.73
C ASN A 116 11.60 2.32 -12.33
N MET A 117 11.61 1.26 -11.52
CA MET A 117 10.39 0.66 -11.00
C MET A 117 9.60 1.66 -10.14
N ILE A 118 10.29 2.36 -9.23
CA ILE A 118 9.64 3.36 -8.37
C ILE A 118 9.02 4.48 -9.21
N GLU A 119 9.74 5.01 -10.19
CA GLU A 119 9.28 6.08 -11.06
C GLU A 119 8.06 5.64 -11.90
N ASN A 120 8.12 4.47 -12.52
CA ASN A 120 7.01 3.92 -13.30
C ASN A 120 5.77 3.66 -12.43
N MET A 121 5.95 3.05 -11.25
CA MET A 121 4.83 2.74 -10.36
C MET A 121 4.23 4.00 -9.75
N ARG A 122 5.05 5.03 -9.45
CA ARG A 122 4.56 6.33 -9.00
C ARG A 122 3.69 6.98 -10.07
N THR A 123 4.21 7.09 -11.29
CA THR A 123 3.47 7.71 -12.41
C THR A 123 2.13 7.01 -12.65
N GLU A 124 2.12 5.68 -12.64
CA GLU A 124 0.88 4.92 -12.84
C GLU A 124 -0.08 5.08 -11.66
N TYR A 125 0.42 5.10 -10.42
CA TYR A 125 -0.39 5.29 -9.23
C TYR A 125 -1.02 6.69 -9.17
N ASP A 126 -0.25 7.74 -9.45
CA ASP A 126 -0.72 9.13 -9.50
C ASP A 126 -1.80 9.29 -10.60
N ARG A 127 -1.56 8.71 -11.80
CA ARG A 127 -2.55 8.67 -12.88
C ARG A 127 -3.86 8.02 -12.44
N LEU A 128 -3.78 6.91 -11.69
CA LEU A 128 -4.98 6.22 -11.20
C LEU A 128 -5.76 7.06 -10.19
N ILE A 129 -5.08 7.78 -9.30
CA ILE A 129 -5.73 8.68 -8.34
C ILE A 129 -6.49 9.79 -9.08
N GLU A 130 -5.88 10.37 -10.14
CA GLU A 130 -6.50 11.45 -10.92
C GLU A 130 -7.71 10.98 -11.76
N GLN A 131 -7.63 9.77 -12.32
CA GLN A 131 -8.64 9.26 -13.26
C GLN A 131 -9.77 8.46 -12.60
N SER A 132 -9.57 7.99 -11.38
CA SER A 132 -10.55 7.17 -10.70
C SER A 132 -11.71 8.01 -10.13
N PRO A 133 -12.95 7.50 -10.16
CA PRO A 133 -14.05 8.15 -9.51
C PRO A 133 -13.85 8.18 -7.99
N ASN A 134 -14.40 9.20 -7.33
CA ASN A 134 -14.31 9.34 -5.88
C ASN A 134 -14.97 8.15 -5.16
N VAL A 135 -14.24 7.57 -4.21
CA VAL A 135 -14.79 6.46 -3.39
C VAL A 135 -15.92 6.99 -2.49
N PRO A 136 -17.12 6.37 -2.53
CA PRO A 136 -18.24 6.80 -1.70
C PRO A 136 -17.93 6.66 -0.20
N LYS A 137 -18.39 7.61 0.61
CA LYS A 137 -18.18 7.62 2.05
C LYS A 137 -18.60 6.31 2.73
N GLN A 138 -19.74 5.76 2.31
CA GLN A 138 -20.22 4.47 2.83
C GLN A 138 -19.23 3.32 2.60
N THR A 139 -18.51 3.34 1.47
CA THR A 139 -17.49 2.33 1.17
C THR A 139 -16.26 2.51 2.05
N LEU A 140 -15.87 3.77 2.33
CA LEU A 140 -14.76 4.08 3.25
C LEU A 140 -15.07 3.59 4.66
N GLU A 141 -16.27 3.90 5.18
CA GLU A 141 -16.72 3.46 6.50
C GLU A 141 -16.86 1.92 6.60
N ALA A 142 -17.29 1.27 5.51
CA ALA A 142 -17.35 -0.20 5.47
C ALA A 142 -15.96 -0.82 5.49
N PHE A 143 -15.00 -0.25 4.75
CA PHE A 143 -13.61 -0.68 4.74
C PHE A 143 -12.97 -0.53 6.12
N GLU A 144 -13.18 0.61 6.80
CA GLU A 144 -12.62 0.86 8.13
C GLU A 144 -13.18 -0.11 9.18
N ARG A 145 -14.47 -0.46 9.09
CA ARG A 145 -15.08 -1.48 9.96
C ARG A 145 -14.55 -2.89 9.72
N GLU A 146 -14.22 -3.22 8.47
CA GLU A 146 -13.71 -4.55 8.11
C GLU A 146 -12.22 -4.69 8.45
N PHE A 147 -11.47 -3.58 8.36
CA PHE A 147 -10.03 -3.53 8.62
C PHE A 147 -9.69 -2.46 9.67
N PRO A 148 -10.05 -2.67 10.94
CA PRO A 148 -9.87 -1.67 11.99
C PRO A 148 -8.41 -1.48 12.42
N ASP A 149 -7.54 -2.48 12.18
CA ASP A 149 -6.14 -2.42 12.59
C ASP A 149 -5.32 -1.57 11.60
N ASP A 150 -4.81 -0.43 12.08
CA ASP A 150 -3.98 0.49 11.30
C ASP A 150 -2.55 -0.02 11.07
N ASN A 151 -2.11 -1.03 11.81
CA ASN A 151 -0.76 -1.57 11.74
C ASN A 151 -0.66 -2.83 10.86
N ALA A 152 -1.79 -3.42 10.45
CA ALA A 152 -1.79 -4.65 9.67
C ALA A 152 -1.22 -4.45 8.25
N PHE A 153 -1.45 -3.28 7.66
CA PHE A 153 -0.96 -2.87 6.34
C PHE A 153 -1.07 -1.35 6.16
N PHE A 154 -0.39 -0.84 5.13
CA PHE A 154 -0.37 0.59 4.85
C PHE A 154 -1.68 1.04 4.18
N LYS A 155 -2.55 1.72 4.95
CA LYS A 155 -3.79 2.30 4.45
C LYS A 155 -3.52 3.49 3.52
N PRO A 156 -4.35 3.72 2.48
CA PRO A 156 -4.18 4.86 1.57
C PRO A 156 -4.47 6.20 2.25
N GLU A 157 -3.92 7.27 1.68
CA GLU A 157 -4.02 8.63 2.23
C GLU A 157 -5.46 9.14 2.36
N ILE A 158 -6.38 8.66 1.51
CA ILE A 158 -7.81 8.99 1.62
C ILE A 158 -8.43 8.59 2.96
N MET A 159 -7.85 7.56 3.62
CA MET A 159 -8.30 7.08 4.92
C MET A 159 -7.58 7.81 6.06
N HIS A 160 -6.35 8.22 5.84
CA HIS A 160 -5.50 8.78 6.89
C HIS A 160 -4.47 9.75 6.32
N ILE A 161 -4.53 11.02 6.75
CA ILE A 161 -3.53 12.02 6.36
C ILE A 161 -2.24 11.69 7.11
N GLN A 162 -1.22 11.27 6.37
CA GLN A 162 0.08 10.95 6.95
C GLN A 162 0.94 12.20 7.08
N PRO A 163 1.58 12.40 8.25
CA PRO A 163 2.52 13.50 8.40
C PRO A 163 3.72 13.28 7.48
N ILE A 164 4.11 14.32 6.75
CA ILE A 164 5.33 14.30 5.93
C ILE A 164 6.52 14.34 6.87
N ASN A 165 7.17 13.18 7.05
CA ASN A 165 8.44 13.09 7.74
C ASN A 165 9.57 13.16 6.71
N PRO A 166 10.18 14.35 6.47
CA PRO A 166 11.15 14.55 5.38
C PRO A 166 12.42 13.70 5.53
N PHE A 167 12.70 13.19 6.73
CA PHE A 167 13.85 12.33 6.98
C PHE A 167 13.49 11.20 7.94
N LYS A 168 13.25 10.00 7.42
CA LYS A 168 13.28 8.76 8.23
C LYS A 168 14.67 8.44 8.80
N ALA A 169 15.67 9.28 8.51
CA ALA A 169 17.02 9.18 9.06
C ALA A 169 17.07 9.08 10.61
N ILE A 170 16.04 9.60 11.29
CA ILE A 170 15.94 9.49 12.76
C ILE A 170 15.57 8.06 13.18
N GLU A 171 14.70 7.35 12.46
CA GLU A 171 14.37 5.96 12.76
C GLU A 171 15.46 4.99 12.33
N GLU A 172 16.06 5.21 11.15
CA GLU A 172 17.25 4.47 10.73
C GLU A 172 18.39 4.65 11.73
N ASN A 173 18.60 5.87 12.24
CA ASN A 173 19.57 6.11 13.30
C ASN A 173 19.22 5.41 14.61
N LYS A 174 17.94 5.27 14.99
CA LYS A 174 17.52 4.49 16.17
C LYS A 174 17.75 3.00 15.98
N VAL A 175 17.46 2.47 14.77
CA VAL A 175 17.74 1.06 14.43
C VAL A 175 19.24 0.80 14.39
N ILE A 176 20.01 1.67 13.75
CA ILE A 176 21.49 1.60 13.71
C ILE A 176 22.08 1.72 15.13
N THR A 177 21.53 2.57 15.99
CA THR A 177 21.98 2.71 17.38
C THR A 177 21.66 1.46 18.18
N LYS A 178 20.44 0.91 18.07
CA LYS A 178 20.06 -0.36 18.72
C LYS A 178 20.90 -1.54 18.21
N LEU A 179 21.19 -1.61 16.92
CA LEU A 179 22.10 -2.61 16.35
C LEU A 179 23.53 -2.45 16.86
N LYS A 180 24.05 -1.21 16.95
CA LYS A 180 25.37 -0.92 17.53
C LYS A 180 25.47 -1.30 19.01
N ASP A 181 24.43 -1.02 19.78
CA ASP A 181 24.36 -1.36 21.19
C ASP A 181 24.27 -2.88 21.40
N ALA A 182 23.49 -3.57 20.54
CA ALA A 182 23.40 -5.03 20.55
C ALA A 182 24.75 -5.68 20.15
N MET A 183 25.36 -5.22 19.05
CA MET A 183 26.67 -5.70 18.59
C MET A 183 27.79 -5.36 19.58
N GLY A 184 27.76 -4.16 20.17
CA GLY A 184 28.71 -3.78 21.22
C GLY A 184 28.55 -4.63 22.48
N GLY A 185 27.33 -5.06 22.79
CA GLY A 185 27.05 -5.97 23.90
C GLY A 185 27.54 -7.41 23.64
N VAL A 186 27.36 -7.90 22.42
CA VAL A 186 27.85 -9.24 21.99
C VAL A 186 29.38 -9.26 21.94
N ALA A 187 29.98 -8.29 21.26
CA ALA A 187 31.44 -8.17 21.20
C ALA A 187 32.08 -8.05 22.59
N LYS A 188 31.45 -7.30 23.52
CA LYS A 188 31.93 -7.17 24.89
C LYS A 188 31.79 -8.45 25.71
N ARG A 189 30.77 -9.28 25.43
CA ARG A 189 30.60 -10.60 26.07
C ARG A 189 31.57 -11.64 25.51
N GLU A 190 31.82 -11.65 24.21
CA GLU A 190 32.80 -12.55 23.58
C GLU A 190 34.22 -12.19 24.02
N LEU A 191 34.60 -10.90 23.99
CA LEU A 191 35.91 -10.44 24.47
C LEU A 191 36.13 -10.78 25.95
N LYS A 192 35.06 -10.73 26.78
CA LYS A 192 35.14 -11.10 28.19
C LYS A 192 35.32 -12.61 28.36
N LYS A 193 34.67 -13.44 27.55
CA LYS A 193 34.89 -14.89 27.53
C LYS A 193 36.33 -15.25 27.11
N GLU A 194 36.81 -14.66 26.02
CA GLU A 194 38.20 -14.85 25.59
C GLU A 194 39.22 -14.37 26.61
N LEU A 195 38.99 -13.24 27.29
CA LEU A 195 39.83 -12.77 28.38
C LEU A 195 39.82 -13.72 29.62
N ASP A 196 38.72 -14.37 29.92
CA ASP A 196 38.61 -15.34 30.97
C ASP A 196 39.25 -16.68 30.61
N GLU A 197 39.23 -17.09 29.33
CA GLU A 197 39.96 -18.24 28.78
C GLU A 197 41.50 -18.01 28.77
N ILE A 198 41.95 -16.78 28.48
CA ILE A 198 43.37 -16.38 28.44
C ILE A 198 43.97 -16.18 29.87
N ARG A 199 43.17 -16.37 30.92
CA ARG A 199 43.68 -16.24 32.28
C ARG A 199 44.90 -17.13 32.66
N GLY A 200 45.21 -18.13 31.80
CA GLY A 200 46.37 -18.98 31.93
C GLY A 200 47.57 -18.60 31.07
N VAL A 201 47.49 -17.56 30.22
CA VAL A 201 48.49 -17.22 29.19
C VAL A 201 49.41 -16.09 29.69
N SER A 202 50.69 -16.15 29.21
CA SER A 202 51.79 -15.26 29.53
C SER A 202 51.49 -13.77 29.64
N PRO A 203 52.10 -13.03 30.56
CA PRO A 203 51.90 -11.57 30.76
C PRO A 203 52.10 -10.72 29.53
N ILE A 204 52.90 -11.19 28.56
CA ILE A 204 53.21 -10.51 27.28
C ILE A 204 51.98 -10.46 26.39
N VAL A 205 51.22 -11.56 26.28
CA VAL A 205 49.99 -11.64 25.46
C VAL A 205 48.88 -10.78 26.09
N LYS A 206 48.78 -10.75 27.41
CA LYS A 206 47.83 -9.87 28.12
C LYS A 206 48.05 -8.40 27.84
N LYS A 207 49.35 -7.98 27.73
CA LYS A 207 49.71 -6.59 27.38
C LYS A 207 49.40 -6.22 25.94
N ALA A 208 49.60 -7.15 24.99
CA ALA A 208 49.29 -6.94 23.59
C ALA A 208 47.78 -6.85 23.34
N VAL A 209 46.99 -7.77 23.92
CA VAL A 209 45.53 -7.76 23.80
C VAL A 209 44.94 -6.49 24.46
N LYS A 210 45.49 -6.02 25.57
CA LYS A 210 45.02 -4.78 26.20
C LYS A 210 45.30 -3.56 25.31
N ALA A 211 46.47 -3.49 24.66
CA ALA A 211 46.80 -2.41 23.73
C ALA A 211 45.90 -2.40 22.47
N ASP A 212 45.50 -3.57 21.97
CA ASP A 212 44.58 -3.66 20.84
C ASP A 212 43.15 -3.29 21.22
N ILE A 213 42.71 -3.63 22.42
CA ILE A 213 41.42 -3.19 22.97
C ILE A 213 41.36 -1.66 23.09
N GLU A 214 42.43 -1.03 23.59
CA GLU A 214 42.51 0.44 23.70
C GLU A 214 42.45 1.10 22.31
N ARG A 215 43.18 0.56 21.32
CA ARG A 215 43.14 1.05 19.92
C ARG A 215 41.76 0.91 19.27
N VAL A 216 41.07 -0.19 19.52
CA VAL A 216 39.67 -0.39 19.04
C VAL A 216 38.70 0.61 19.70
N GLN A 217 38.94 0.92 20.96
CA GLN A 217 38.14 1.88 21.71
C GLN A 217 38.36 3.33 21.21
N GLU A 218 39.63 3.72 20.96
CA GLU A 218 40.00 5.01 20.38
C GLU A 218 39.36 5.21 19.00
N ARG A 219 39.47 4.20 18.12
CA ARG A 219 38.83 4.26 16.79
C ARG A 219 37.29 4.30 16.85
N LYS A 220 36.70 3.67 17.87
CA LYS A 220 35.25 3.77 18.10
C LYS A 220 34.84 5.19 18.48
N ASN A 221 35.64 5.88 19.25
CA ASN A 221 35.43 7.28 19.61
C ASN A 221 35.63 8.20 18.40
N GLU A 222 36.67 7.96 17.57
CA GLU A 222 36.90 8.68 16.30
C GLU A 222 35.71 8.51 15.33
N ILE A 223 35.10 7.30 15.22
CA ILE A 223 33.92 7.05 14.43
C ILE A 223 32.71 7.82 14.98
N SER A 224 32.60 7.95 16.31
CA SER A 224 31.55 8.73 16.95
C SER A 224 31.68 10.22 16.62
N ASP A 225 32.89 10.75 16.73
CA ASP A 225 33.18 12.17 16.43
C ASP A 225 33.03 12.52 14.94
N LEU A 226 33.34 11.59 14.04
CA LEU A 226 33.12 11.74 12.59
C LEU A 226 31.63 11.73 12.23
N LYS A 227 30.80 11.02 13.01
CA LYS A 227 29.35 11.02 12.86
C LYS A 227 28.74 12.39 13.18
N ASP A 228 29.21 13.01 14.24
CA ASP A 228 28.75 14.34 14.68
C ASP A 228 29.18 15.47 13.69
N LYS A 229 30.25 15.23 12.92
CA LYS A 229 30.75 16.13 11.88
C LYS A 229 30.13 15.93 10.49
N GLY A 230 29.18 15.02 10.32
CA GLY A 230 28.43 14.81 9.06
C GLY A 230 29.21 14.20 7.90
N LEU A 231 30.38 13.59 8.14
CA LEU A 231 31.24 12.98 7.12
C LEU A 231 30.89 11.51 6.86
N VAL A 232 29.83 11.28 6.08
CA VAL A 232 29.27 9.94 5.79
C VAL A 232 30.18 9.06 4.91
N SER A 233 31.03 9.64 4.06
CA SER A 233 31.87 8.88 3.11
C SER A 233 33.04 8.14 3.77
N LEU A 234 33.69 8.74 4.77
CA LEU A 234 34.78 8.12 5.51
C LEU A 234 34.36 6.90 6.35
N LYS A 235 33.06 6.81 6.70
CA LYS A 235 32.50 5.71 7.48
C LYS A 235 32.55 4.37 6.74
N GLY A 236 32.34 4.38 5.41
CA GLY A 236 32.38 3.17 4.57
C GLY A 236 33.78 2.54 4.53
N ASP A 237 34.80 3.37 4.43
CA ASP A 237 36.19 2.91 4.32
C ASP A 237 36.74 2.42 5.67
N LEU A 238 36.39 3.08 6.76
CA LEU A 238 36.77 2.63 8.10
C LEU A 238 36.08 1.31 8.50
N MET A 239 34.84 1.11 8.11
CA MET A 239 34.12 -0.16 8.36
C MET A 239 34.69 -1.32 7.53
N LYS A 240 35.18 -1.06 6.30
CA LYS A 240 35.87 -2.06 5.50
C LYS A 240 37.24 -2.44 6.13
N GLU A 241 37.96 -1.48 6.64
CA GLU A 241 39.24 -1.71 7.29
C GLU A 241 39.08 -2.49 8.62
N LEU A 242 38.06 -2.18 9.41
CA LEU A 242 37.73 -2.95 10.61
C LEU A 242 37.36 -4.39 10.31
N ARG A 243 36.56 -4.62 9.26
CA ARG A 243 36.15 -5.97 8.82
C ARG A 243 37.35 -6.79 8.37
N ARG A 244 38.24 -6.19 7.59
CA ARG A 244 39.48 -6.83 7.11
C ARG A 244 40.41 -7.25 8.24
N ARG A 245 40.49 -6.48 9.33
CA ARG A 245 41.31 -6.81 10.51
C ARG A 245 40.69 -7.86 11.40
N THR A 246 39.37 -7.92 11.47
CA THR A 246 38.67 -9.02 12.19
C THR A 246 38.86 -10.34 11.47
N GLU A 247 38.78 -10.35 10.13
CA GLU A 247 39.04 -11.53 9.30
C GLU A 247 40.52 -12.00 9.41
N LEU A 248 41.49 -11.07 9.55
CA LEU A 248 42.90 -11.42 9.76
C LEU A 248 43.18 -11.99 11.16
N MET A 249 42.38 -11.63 12.17
CA MET A 249 42.49 -12.22 13.52
C MET A 249 41.92 -13.63 13.58
N GLU A 250 40.85 -13.94 12.79
CA GLU A 250 40.28 -15.30 12.66
C GLU A 250 41.25 -16.29 11.96
N VAL A 251 42.19 -15.79 11.16
CA VAL A 251 43.16 -16.65 10.42
C VAL A 251 44.42 -16.94 11.27
N VAL A 252 44.65 -16.22 12.35
CA VAL A 252 45.83 -16.36 13.23
C VAL A 252 45.51 -17.16 14.53
N THR A 253 44.23 -17.52 14.72
CA THR A 253 43.80 -18.48 15.73
C THR A 253 43.50 -19.83 15.10
#